data_73cce7b8baa4d5c94e0b743c49e542aa
#
_entry.id   73cce7b8baa4d5c94e0b743c49e542aa
#
_cell.length_a   1.000
_cell.length_b   1.000
_cell.length_c   1.000
_cell.angle_alpha   90.00
_cell.angle_beta   90.00
_cell.angle_gamma   90.00
#
_symmetry.space_group_name_H-M   'P 1'
#
loop_
_entity.id
_entity.type
_entity.pdbx_description
1 polymer ?
#
loop_
_entity_poly.entity_id
_entity_poly.type
_entity_poly.pdbx_seq_one_letter_code
_entity_poly.pdbx_strand_id
1 'polypeptide(L)'
;LFVPTKEDSHFEHKIVNELAFPLTRIKSLSILEYRTPSTLDSWSPNTFVDVTDYFEEKYDKLMLFKSQKDRWYFQEDLLKSFHSNFQSYKKGIKYTEKFKTVQLYKL
;
A
#
# COMPACT_ATOMS: atom_id res chain seq x y z
N LEU A 1 -10.53 4.81 -5.35
CA LEU A 1 -10.51 4.86 -3.90
C LEU A 1 -9.46 3.91 -3.35
N PHE A 2 -8.55 4.44 -2.54
CA PHE A 2 -7.56 3.64 -1.83
C PHE A 2 -8.04 3.38 -0.42
N VAL A 3 -8.01 2.11 0.00
CA VAL A 3 -8.45 1.70 1.34
C VAL A 3 -7.42 0.74 1.95
N PRO A 4 -7.26 0.73 3.28
CA PRO A 4 -6.46 -0.31 3.90
C PRO A 4 -7.12 -1.66 3.70
N THR A 5 -6.32 -2.74 3.60
CA THR A 5 -6.89 -4.08 3.53
C THR A 5 -7.59 -4.45 4.84
N LYS A 6 -8.64 -5.25 4.76
CA LYS A 6 -9.31 -5.81 5.95
C LYS A 6 -8.50 -6.92 6.60
N GLU A 7 -7.51 -7.49 5.91
CA GLU A 7 -6.58 -8.48 6.45
C GLU A 7 -5.50 -7.77 7.27
N ASP A 8 -5.93 -7.17 8.37
CA ASP A 8 -5.14 -6.27 9.19
C ASP A 8 -5.45 -6.51 10.67
N SER A 9 -4.45 -6.40 11.53
CA SER A 9 -4.64 -6.55 12.97
C SER A 9 -5.20 -5.29 13.62
N HIS A 10 -5.17 -4.15 12.94
CA HIS A 10 -5.68 -2.89 13.47
C HIS A 10 -7.18 -2.77 13.17
N PHE A 11 -7.96 -2.64 14.24
CA PHE A 11 -9.43 -2.60 14.15
C PHE A 11 -9.96 -1.47 13.26
N GLU A 12 -9.37 -0.29 13.35
CA GLU A 12 -9.80 0.87 12.56
C GLU A 12 -9.60 0.63 11.05
N HIS A 13 -8.54 -0.06 10.67
CA HIS A 13 -8.30 -0.39 9.25
C HIS A 13 -9.38 -1.31 8.70
N LYS A 14 -9.84 -2.26 9.49
CA LYS A 14 -10.95 -3.15 9.11
C LYS A 14 -12.24 -2.37 8.90
N ILE A 15 -12.55 -1.45 9.80
CA ILE A 15 -13.75 -0.62 9.71
C ILE A 15 -13.72 0.25 8.46
N VAL A 16 -12.61 0.92 8.18
CA VAL A 16 -12.47 1.76 6.99
C VAL A 16 -12.67 0.95 5.72
N ASN A 17 -12.09 -0.25 5.65
CA ASN A 17 -12.29 -1.15 4.53
C ASN A 17 -13.78 -1.49 4.33
N GLU A 18 -14.45 -1.90 5.39
CA GLU A 18 -15.86 -2.30 5.34
C GLU A 18 -16.78 -1.14 4.96
N LEU A 19 -16.48 0.07 5.40
CA LEU A 19 -17.29 1.26 5.10
C LEU A 19 -17.13 1.74 3.65
N ALA A 20 -16.03 1.38 3.00
CA ALA A 20 -15.76 1.82 1.63
C ALA A 20 -16.66 1.12 0.59
N PHE A 21 -16.94 -0.16 0.77
CA PHE A 21 -17.64 -0.97 -0.22
C PHE A 21 -19.09 -0.55 -0.47
N PRO A 22 -19.88 -0.14 0.52
CA PRO A 22 -21.24 0.38 0.27
C PRO A 22 -21.28 1.58 -0.67
N LEU A 23 -20.20 2.35 -0.79
CA LEU A 23 -20.12 3.49 -1.70
C LEU A 23 -20.22 3.06 -3.16
N THR A 24 -19.87 1.84 -3.49
CA THR A 24 -19.98 1.30 -4.85
C THR A 24 -21.42 1.17 -5.32
N ARG A 25 -22.38 1.15 -4.39
CA ARG A 25 -23.81 1.12 -4.69
C ARG A 25 -24.32 2.48 -5.18
N ILE A 26 -23.60 3.54 -4.85
CA ILE A 26 -23.99 4.91 -5.16
C ILE A 26 -23.24 5.41 -6.40
N LYS A 27 -21.98 5.00 -6.53
CA LYS A 27 -21.08 5.47 -7.58
C LYS A 27 -20.19 4.36 -8.07
N SER A 28 -19.90 4.33 -9.37
CA SER A 28 -18.90 3.43 -9.92
C SER A 28 -17.52 3.87 -9.46
N LEU A 29 -16.93 3.09 -8.56
CA LEU A 29 -15.63 3.39 -7.96
C LEU A 29 -14.65 2.26 -8.22
N SER A 30 -13.43 2.62 -8.60
CA SER A 30 -12.30 1.69 -8.51
C SER A 30 -11.85 1.63 -7.06
N ILE A 31 -11.58 0.43 -6.56
CA ILE A 31 -11.12 0.19 -5.19
C ILE A 31 -9.82 -0.59 -5.22
N LEU A 32 -8.79 0.00 -4.63
CA LEU A 32 -7.49 -0.61 -4.45
C LEU A 32 -7.18 -0.67 -2.96
N GLU A 33 -6.91 -1.88 -2.46
CA GLU A 33 -6.44 -2.05 -1.09
C GLU A 33 -4.93 -1.85 -1.02
N TYR A 34 -4.47 -1.23 0.05
CA TYR A 34 -3.05 -1.05 0.32
C TYR A 34 -2.64 -1.69 1.65
N ARG A 35 -1.34 -1.93 1.76
CA ARG A 35 -0.73 -2.48 2.95
C ARG A 35 -0.41 -1.40 3.97
N THR A 36 -0.59 -1.74 5.26
CA THR A 36 -0.14 -0.94 6.40
C THR A 36 0.88 -1.74 7.21
N PRO A 37 1.58 -1.13 8.20
CA PRO A 37 2.48 -1.90 9.06
C PRO A 37 1.81 -3.02 9.85
N SER A 38 0.50 -2.96 10.05
CA SER A 38 -0.27 -3.97 10.78
C SER A 38 -0.98 -4.98 9.89
N THR A 39 -0.77 -4.92 8.59
CA THR A 39 -1.35 -5.90 7.64
C THR A 39 -0.81 -7.30 7.93
N LEU A 40 -1.70 -8.29 7.93
CA LEU A 40 -1.35 -9.69 8.11
C LEU A 40 -0.61 -10.24 6.90
N ASP A 41 0.28 -11.20 7.13
CA ASP A 41 1.07 -11.81 6.06
C ASP A 41 0.23 -12.62 5.07
N SER A 42 -1.01 -12.94 5.41
CA SER A 42 -1.97 -13.57 4.50
C SER A 42 -2.41 -12.68 3.34
N TRP A 43 -2.26 -11.37 3.48
CA TRP A 43 -2.64 -10.46 2.39
C TRP A 43 -1.67 -10.58 1.21
N SER A 44 -2.23 -10.66 0.01
CA SER A 44 -1.45 -10.80 -1.22
C SER A 44 -1.86 -9.73 -2.24
N PRO A 45 -0.91 -8.92 -2.70
CA PRO A 45 -1.18 -7.92 -3.73
C PRO A 45 -1.28 -8.55 -5.12
N ASN A 46 -1.98 -7.86 -6.01
CA ASN A 46 -2.08 -8.25 -7.43
C ASN A 46 -1.77 -7.10 -8.39
N THR A 47 -1.46 -5.91 -7.87
CA THR A 47 -1.21 -4.71 -8.66
C THR A 47 0.08 -4.06 -8.18
N PHE A 48 0.98 -3.78 -9.11
CA PHE A 48 2.32 -3.28 -8.79
C PHE A 48 2.57 -2.02 -9.61
N VAL A 49 2.92 -0.93 -8.94
CA VAL A 49 3.23 0.35 -9.57
C VAL A 49 4.73 0.60 -9.41
N ASP A 50 5.43 0.80 -10.52
CA ASP A 50 6.85 1.12 -10.50
C ASP A 50 7.08 2.51 -9.89
N VAL A 51 7.77 2.54 -8.76
CA VAL A 51 8.13 3.76 -8.06
C VAL A 51 9.64 3.88 -7.87
N THR A 52 10.40 3.16 -8.69
CA THR A 52 11.86 3.10 -8.57
C THR A 52 12.48 4.49 -8.52
N ASP A 53 12.07 5.40 -9.42
CA ASP A 53 12.63 6.74 -9.50
C ASP A 53 12.07 7.71 -8.45
N TYR A 54 11.07 7.28 -7.69
CA TYR A 54 10.37 8.11 -6.70
C TYR A 54 10.59 7.66 -5.26
N PHE A 55 11.29 6.56 -5.05
CA PHE A 55 11.44 5.99 -3.71
C PHE A 55 12.15 6.95 -2.75
N GLU A 56 13.23 7.60 -3.19
CA GLU A 56 13.97 8.53 -2.33
C GLU A 56 13.10 9.72 -1.92
N GLU A 57 12.32 10.27 -2.85
CA GLU A 57 11.38 11.34 -2.55
C GLU A 57 10.32 10.89 -1.55
N LYS A 58 9.79 9.69 -1.72
CA LYS A 58 8.83 9.11 -0.78
C LYS A 58 9.44 8.97 0.61
N TYR A 59 10.65 8.43 0.69
CA TYR A 59 11.36 8.28 1.96
C TYR A 59 11.55 9.62 2.67
N ASP A 60 12.02 10.63 1.94
CA ASP A 60 12.25 11.96 2.50
C ASP A 60 10.95 12.57 3.03
N LYS A 61 9.84 12.39 2.32
CA LYS A 61 8.53 12.86 2.78
C LYS A 61 8.04 12.12 4.02
N LEU A 62 8.28 10.81 4.12
CA LEU A 62 7.93 10.03 5.31
C LEU A 62 8.69 10.52 6.53
N MET A 63 9.94 10.94 6.37
CA MET A 63 10.75 11.47 7.46
C MET A 63 10.25 12.82 8.00
N LEU A 64 9.34 13.50 7.32
CA LEU A 64 8.69 14.71 7.79
C LEU A 64 7.64 14.43 8.88
N PHE A 65 7.17 13.21 9.01
CA PHE A 65 6.21 12.82 10.06
C PHE A 65 6.94 12.62 11.39
N LYS A 66 7.15 13.71 12.12
CA LYS A 66 7.96 13.74 13.35
C LYS A 66 7.48 12.77 14.43
N SER A 67 6.17 12.54 14.52
CA SER A 67 5.59 11.60 15.49
C SER A 67 5.81 10.14 15.12
N GLN A 68 6.17 9.83 13.88
CA GLN A 68 6.24 8.47 13.34
C GLN A 68 7.63 8.07 12.83
N LYS A 69 8.48 9.04 12.49
CA LYS A 69 9.77 8.78 11.82
C LYS A 69 10.70 7.81 12.55
N ASP A 70 10.60 7.75 13.88
CA ASP A 70 11.44 6.88 14.70
C ASP A 70 10.81 5.50 14.95
N ARG A 71 9.63 5.25 14.39
CA ARG A 71 8.99 3.95 14.48
C ARG A 71 9.75 2.90 13.67
N TRP A 72 9.71 1.66 14.13
CA TRP A 72 10.41 0.54 13.47
C TRP A 72 10.03 0.39 11.99
N TYR A 73 8.77 0.66 11.64
CA TYR A 73 8.28 0.51 10.27
C TYR A 73 8.72 1.65 9.32
N PHE A 74 9.38 2.68 9.83
CA PHE A 74 9.98 3.76 9.03
C PHE A 74 11.50 3.58 8.85
N GLN A 75 12.08 2.47 9.30
CA GLN A 75 13.48 2.18 9.04
C GLN A 75 13.70 2.01 7.52
N GLU A 76 14.77 2.62 7.02
CA GLU A 76 15.02 2.68 5.58
C GLU A 76 15.16 1.30 4.93
N ASP A 77 15.90 0.40 5.54
CA ASP A 77 16.11 -0.95 5.06
C ASP A 77 14.80 -1.74 4.99
N LEU A 78 13.93 -1.57 5.97
CA LEU A 78 12.63 -2.22 6.00
C LEU A 78 11.70 -1.66 4.92
N LEU A 79 11.67 -0.34 4.75
CA LEU A 79 10.90 0.31 3.69
C LEU A 79 11.35 -0.15 2.30
N LYS A 80 12.65 -0.24 2.07
CA LYS A 80 13.21 -0.78 0.82
C LYS A 80 12.78 -2.22 0.59
N SER A 81 12.82 -3.04 1.63
CA SER A 81 12.37 -4.43 1.56
C SER A 81 10.90 -4.54 1.20
N PHE A 82 10.03 -3.76 1.83
CA PHE A 82 8.61 -3.78 1.52
C PHE A 82 8.27 -3.33 0.11
N HIS A 83 9.06 -2.43 -0.46
CA HIS A 83 8.85 -1.92 -1.80
C HIS A 83 9.52 -2.78 -2.87
N SER A 84 10.40 -3.70 -2.49
CA SER A 84 11.05 -4.60 -3.44
C SER A 84 10.10 -5.68 -3.94
N ASN A 85 10.23 -6.02 -5.21
CA ASN A 85 9.50 -7.12 -5.81
C ASN A 85 10.48 -8.01 -6.56
N PHE A 86 10.56 -9.26 -6.17
CA PHE A 86 11.55 -10.19 -6.68
C PHE A 86 11.50 -10.36 -8.20
N GLN A 87 10.29 -10.50 -8.74
CA GLN A 87 10.11 -10.73 -10.18
C GLN A 87 10.39 -9.48 -11.03
N SER A 88 10.04 -8.32 -10.54
CA SER A 88 10.25 -7.07 -11.28
C SER A 88 11.67 -6.54 -11.19
N TYR A 89 12.42 -6.93 -10.17
CA TYR A 89 13.81 -6.51 -9.99
C TYR A 89 14.69 -6.88 -11.18
N LYS A 90 14.49 -8.04 -11.76
CA LYS A 90 15.20 -8.52 -12.95
C LYS A 90 15.05 -7.59 -14.16
N LYS A 91 13.94 -6.85 -14.23
CA LYS A 91 13.65 -5.90 -15.33
C LYS A 91 14.11 -4.47 -15.02
N GLY A 92 14.86 -4.27 -13.95
CA GLY A 92 15.31 -2.95 -13.51
C GLY A 92 14.31 -2.17 -12.67
N ILE A 93 13.19 -2.78 -12.32
CA ILE A 93 12.18 -2.20 -11.42
C ILE A 93 12.57 -2.59 -10.00
N LYS A 94 13.23 -1.67 -9.30
CA LYS A 94 13.73 -1.94 -7.94
C LYS A 94 12.67 -1.80 -6.88
N TYR A 95 11.80 -0.80 -7.02
CA TYR A 95 10.79 -0.49 -6.02
C TYR A 95 9.41 -0.39 -6.64
N THR A 96 8.44 -1.02 -5.98
CA THR A 96 7.04 -1.00 -6.39
C THR A 96 6.16 -0.63 -5.21
N GLU A 97 5.08 0.10 -5.46
CA GLU A 97 3.95 0.14 -4.54
C GLU A 97 3.01 -1.00 -4.89
N LYS A 98 2.51 -1.66 -3.87
CA LYS A 98 1.73 -2.90 -4.00
C LYS A 98 0.31 -2.66 -3.53
N PHE A 99 -0.63 -3.04 -4.41
CA PHE A 99 -2.05 -2.91 -4.14
C PHE A 99 -2.75 -4.21 -4.47
N LYS A 100 -3.92 -4.39 -3.88
CA LYS A 100 -4.88 -5.38 -4.36
C LYS A 100 -6.04 -4.63 -5.00
N THR A 101 -6.13 -4.75 -6.31
CA THR A 101 -7.26 -4.21 -7.07
C THR A 101 -8.46 -5.11 -6.84
N VAL A 102 -9.46 -4.59 -6.13
CA VAL A 102 -10.71 -5.29 -5.86
C VAL A 102 -11.69 -5.05 -6.99
N GLN A 103 -11.76 -3.82 -7.46
CA GLN A 103 -12.65 -3.39 -8.52
C GLN A 103 -11.99 -2.28 -9.32
N LEU A 104 -12.04 -2.37 -10.63
CA LEU A 104 -11.44 -1.38 -11.53
C LEU A 104 -12.42 -0.97 -12.60
N TYR A 105 -12.70 0.33 -12.67
CA TYR A 105 -13.38 0.97 -13.79
C TYR A 105 -12.33 1.73 -14.59
N LYS A 106 -12.15 1.36 -15.85
CA LYS A 106 -11.31 2.10 -16.78
C LYS A 106 -12.13 3.23 -17.41
N LEU A 107 -11.50 4.38 -17.49
CA LEU A 107 -12.05 5.55 -18.20
C LEU A 107 -11.55 5.59 -19.63
#